data_3003c72ecc0849a7eef5d8488a514700
#
_entry.id   3003c72ecc0849a7eef5d8488a514700
#
_cell.length_a   1.000
_cell.length_b   1.000
_cell.length_c   1.000
_cell.angle_alpha   90.00
_cell.angle_beta   90.00
_cell.angle_gamma   90.00
#
_symmetry.space_group_name_H-M   'P 1'
#
loop_
_entity.id
_entity.type
_entity.pdbx_description
1 polymer ?
#
loop_
_entity_poly.entity_id
_entity_poly.type
_entity_poly.pdbx_seq_one_letter_code
_entity_poly.pdbx_strand_id
1 'polypeptide(L)'
;MKLAVVGLGAMGAGMAKRLLESGFPLIVHNRTAAKAGPLRQAGARWAPQPQDVARDSDVILLSLADEKAVEQTLFERMLPALKPGTVVVDTTTVSAAYAAEAAERLTAHGVRRVELCLIGNPVMAAQGKLRLFAAGDQRDVAEIEHVLTAIGGELRYLGPPGMACTMKLAFNLLLGVQTVGLAEAVALGVRAGLDRAMLINAITGSAFCSPALAFRAGFMRDGCYEPAAFRAQLMAKDLRLAVSDAAAGGLTLPVCSRAAERLDEVVAAGRGDEDSAVVVETAMAS
;
A
#
# COMPACT_ATOMS: atom_id res chain seq x y z
N MET A 1 2.14 -24.24 10.20
CA MET A 1 1.87 -22.81 10.28
C MET A 1 0.68 -22.49 9.40
N LYS A 2 -0.35 -21.86 9.95
CA LYS A 2 -1.58 -21.46 9.25
C LYS A 2 -1.50 -19.98 8.90
N LEU A 3 -1.56 -19.68 7.61
CA LEU A 3 -1.48 -18.31 7.12
C LEU A 3 -2.85 -17.72 6.83
N ALA A 4 -2.96 -16.41 7.00
CA ALA A 4 -4.14 -15.68 6.56
C ALA A 4 -3.79 -14.35 5.90
N VAL A 5 -4.67 -13.88 5.03
CA VAL A 5 -4.65 -12.53 4.47
C VAL A 5 -5.98 -11.84 4.74
N VAL A 6 -5.92 -10.69 5.39
CA VAL A 6 -7.06 -9.83 5.70
C VAL A 6 -6.93 -8.53 4.91
N GLY A 7 -7.95 -8.23 4.11
CA GLY A 7 -7.91 -7.13 3.16
C GLY A 7 -7.49 -7.61 1.76
N LEU A 8 -8.49 -7.77 0.88
CA LEU A 8 -8.31 -8.22 -0.51
C LEU A 8 -8.49 -7.05 -1.49
N GLY A 9 -7.81 -5.94 -1.19
CA GLY A 9 -7.55 -4.88 -2.16
C GLY A 9 -6.57 -5.36 -3.24
N ALA A 10 -6.17 -4.48 -4.16
CA ALA A 10 -5.30 -4.84 -5.26
C ALA A 10 -3.99 -5.54 -4.79
N MET A 11 -3.33 -4.99 -3.77
CA MET A 11 -2.09 -5.58 -3.21
C MET A 11 -2.37 -6.87 -2.44
N GLY A 12 -3.35 -6.87 -1.50
CA GLY A 12 -3.66 -8.03 -0.68
C GLY A 12 -4.14 -9.23 -1.49
N ALA A 13 -4.94 -9.01 -2.53
CA ALA A 13 -5.34 -10.09 -3.45
C ALA A 13 -4.15 -10.68 -4.23
N GLY A 14 -3.22 -9.82 -4.68
CA GLY A 14 -2.00 -10.26 -5.35
C GLY A 14 -1.10 -11.10 -4.44
N MET A 15 -0.87 -10.64 -3.20
CA MET A 15 -0.10 -11.38 -2.20
C MET A 15 -0.76 -12.73 -1.86
N ALA A 16 -2.09 -12.73 -1.63
CA ALA A 16 -2.83 -13.95 -1.33
C ALA A 16 -2.75 -14.98 -2.47
N LYS A 17 -2.90 -14.53 -3.72
CA LYS A 17 -2.71 -15.37 -4.90
C LYS A 17 -1.32 -16.00 -4.91
N ARG A 18 -0.29 -15.18 -4.72
CA ARG A 18 1.10 -15.64 -4.74
C ARG A 18 1.40 -16.66 -3.64
N LEU A 19 0.89 -16.44 -2.42
CA LEU A 19 1.04 -17.38 -1.32
C LEU A 19 0.40 -18.75 -1.63
N LEU A 20 -0.80 -18.76 -2.22
CA LEU A 20 -1.45 -20.00 -2.67
C LEU A 20 -0.61 -20.72 -3.73
N GLU A 21 -0.12 -20.01 -4.75
CA GLU A 21 0.75 -20.56 -5.80
C GLU A 21 2.08 -21.09 -5.24
N SER A 22 2.54 -20.55 -4.11
CA SER A 22 3.72 -21.04 -3.38
C SER A 22 3.42 -22.23 -2.46
N GLY A 23 2.18 -22.76 -2.48
CA GLY A 23 1.79 -23.95 -1.73
C GLY A 23 1.39 -23.71 -0.28
N PHE A 24 1.20 -22.46 0.16
CA PHE A 24 0.75 -22.19 1.52
C PHE A 24 -0.77 -22.39 1.66
N PRO A 25 -1.24 -23.21 2.63
CA PRO A 25 -2.64 -23.22 3.00
C PRO A 25 -3.07 -21.84 3.52
N LEU A 26 -4.07 -21.22 2.90
CA LEU A 26 -4.41 -19.83 3.15
C LEU A 26 -5.85 -19.63 3.59
N ILE A 27 -6.04 -18.83 4.63
CA ILE A 27 -7.34 -18.28 5.03
C ILE A 27 -7.42 -16.85 4.52
N VAL A 28 -8.56 -16.46 3.96
CA VAL A 28 -8.75 -15.10 3.47
C VAL A 28 -10.01 -14.46 4.04
N HIS A 29 -9.91 -13.17 4.35
CA HIS A 29 -11.04 -12.34 4.76
C HIS A 29 -11.01 -10.99 4.07
N ASN A 30 -12.18 -10.49 3.72
CA ASN A 30 -12.38 -9.13 3.26
C ASN A 30 -13.80 -8.67 3.59
N ARG A 31 -13.97 -7.39 3.91
CA ARG A 31 -15.30 -6.80 4.18
C ARG A 31 -16.30 -7.06 3.04
N THR A 32 -15.86 -6.94 1.79
CA THR A 32 -16.65 -7.28 0.61
C THR A 32 -16.36 -8.72 0.21
N ALA A 33 -17.25 -9.65 0.55
CA ALA A 33 -17.09 -11.09 0.35
C ALA A 33 -16.80 -11.49 -1.11
N ALA A 34 -17.38 -10.78 -2.08
CA ALA A 34 -17.20 -11.06 -3.50
C ALA A 34 -15.72 -11.03 -3.94
N LYS A 35 -14.88 -10.18 -3.30
CA LYS A 35 -13.43 -10.11 -3.59
C LYS A 35 -12.66 -11.40 -3.26
N ALA A 36 -13.20 -12.27 -2.41
CA ALA A 36 -12.60 -13.56 -2.10
C ALA A 36 -12.90 -14.64 -3.16
N GLY A 37 -13.84 -14.42 -4.08
CA GLY A 37 -14.28 -15.41 -5.05
C GLY A 37 -13.14 -16.07 -5.83
N PRO A 38 -12.27 -15.33 -6.52
CA PRO A 38 -11.14 -15.89 -7.27
C PRO A 38 -10.16 -16.69 -6.39
N LEU A 39 -9.88 -16.23 -5.17
CA LEU A 39 -8.97 -16.91 -4.24
C LEU A 39 -9.58 -18.20 -3.69
N ARG A 40 -10.89 -18.23 -3.45
CA ARG A 40 -11.62 -19.45 -3.07
C ARG A 40 -11.57 -20.50 -4.18
N GLN A 41 -11.73 -20.09 -5.42
CA GLN A 41 -11.58 -20.98 -6.58
C GLN A 41 -10.15 -21.53 -6.70
N ALA A 42 -9.16 -20.74 -6.27
CA ALA A 42 -7.76 -21.14 -6.20
C ALA A 42 -7.40 -21.97 -4.94
N GLY A 43 -8.37 -22.30 -4.07
CA GLY A 43 -8.18 -23.16 -2.92
C GLY A 43 -8.08 -22.46 -1.55
N ALA A 44 -8.24 -21.13 -1.48
CA ALA A 44 -8.26 -20.44 -0.19
C ALA A 44 -9.53 -20.76 0.63
N ARG A 45 -9.37 -20.93 1.93
CA ARG A 45 -10.50 -20.99 2.87
C ARG A 45 -11.02 -19.58 3.12
N TRP A 46 -12.32 -19.39 2.95
CA TRP A 46 -12.98 -18.12 3.29
C TRP A 46 -13.36 -18.06 4.77
N ALA A 47 -13.04 -16.97 5.44
CA ALA A 47 -13.49 -16.63 6.77
C ALA A 47 -14.51 -15.47 6.69
N PRO A 48 -15.79 -15.69 7.08
CA PRO A 48 -16.83 -14.65 7.02
C PRO A 48 -16.55 -13.47 7.95
N GLN A 49 -15.92 -13.73 9.08
CA GLN A 49 -15.60 -12.73 10.09
C GLN A 49 -14.10 -12.67 10.33
N PRO A 50 -13.53 -11.48 10.61
CA PRO A 50 -12.10 -11.35 10.90
C PRO A 50 -11.70 -12.08 12.19
N GLN A 51 -12.62 -12.26 13.16
CA GLN A 51 -12.40 -13.06 14.36
C GLN A 51 -12.13 -14.53 14.05
N ASP A 52 -12.72 -15.07 12.98
CA ASP A 52 -12.46 -16.46 12.56
C ASP A 52 -11.03 -16.62 12.04
N VAL A 53 -10.51 -15.59 11.36
CA VAL A 53 -9.10 -15.53 10.97
C VAL A 53 -8.21 -15.53 12.21
N ALA A 54 -8.52 -14.69 13.19
CA ALA A 54 -7.74 -14.54 14.42
C ALA A 54 -7.62 -15.87 15.21
N ARG A 55 -8.71 -16.63 15.30
CA ARG A 55 -8.72 -17.92 16.02
C ARG A 55 -7.92 -19.02 15.32
N ASP A 56 -7.87 -18.97 13.99
CA ASP A 56 -7.43 -20.11 13.18
C ASP A 56 -6.04 -19.94 12.55
N SER A 57 -5.38 -18.80 12.78
CA SER A 57 -4.12 -18.47 12.09
C SER A 57 -2.97 -18.26 13.05
N ASP A 58 -1.77 -18.64 12.61
CA ASP A 58 -0.50 -18.40 13.31
C ASP A 58 0.18 -17.11 12.80
N VAL A 59 0.04 -16.84 11.50
CA VAL A 59 0.56 -15.61 10.84
C VAL A 59 -0.55 -14.98 10.01
N ILE A 60 -0.77 -13.67 10.20
CA ILE A 60 -1.84 -12.91 9.57
C ILE A 60 -1.26 -11.70 8.85
N LEU A 61 -1.38 -11.65 7.53
CA LEU A 61 -1.02 -10.48 6.73
C LEU A 61 -2.23 -9.53 6.66
N LEU A 62 -2.05 -8.29 7.11
CA LEU A 62 -3.03 -7.22 6.96
C LEU A 62 -2.66 -6.36 5.75
N SER A 63 -3.64 -6.06 4.91
CA SER A 63 -3.50 -5.13 3.77
C SER A 63 -4.72 -4.23 3.69
N LEU A 64 -4.76 -3.24 4.58
CA LEU A 64 -5.90 -2.36 4.81
C LEU A 64 -5.65 -0.96 4.22
N ALA A 65 -6.65 -0.09 4.27
CA ALA A 65 -6.59 1.21 3.62
C ALA A 65 -5.86 2.28 4.46
N ASP A 66 -6.11 2.29 5.77
CA ASP A 66 -5.72 3.34 6.69
C ASP A 66 -5.75 2.89 8.16
N GLU A 67 -5.34 3.78 9.08
CA GLU A 67 -5.36 3.56 10.52
C GLU A 67 -6.74 3.20 11.05
N LYS A 68 -7.79 3.88 10.57
CA LYS A 68 -9.19 3.58 10.95
C LYS A 68 -9.57 2.15 10.60
N ALA A 69 -9.17 1.67 9.43
CA ALA A 69 -9.44 0.30 9.01
C ALA A 69 -8.65 -0.71 9.87
N VAL A 70 -7.44 -0.36 10.32
CA VAL A 70 -6.66 -1.17 11.27
C VAL A 70 -7.35 -1.20 12.63
N GLU A 71 -7.77 -0.06 13.19
CA GLU A 71 -8.51 0.00 14.45
C GLU A 71 -9.74 -0.91 14.40
N GLN A 72 -10.60 -0.71 13.43
CA GLN A 72 -11.86 -1.46 13.32
C GLN A 72 -11.65 -2.96 13.08
N THR A 73 -10.64 -3.33 12.30
CA THR A 73 -10.45 -4.74 11.93
C THR A 73 -9.58 -5.48 12.93
N LEU A 74 -8.40 -4.95 13.21
CA LEU A 74 -7.42 -5.61 14.08
C LEU A 74 -7.78 -5.44 15.55
N PHE A 75 -7.94 -4.21 16.03
CA PHE A 75 -8.07 -3.94 17.46
C PHE A 75 -9.47 -4.22 17.99
N GLU A 76 -10.52 -3.74 17.33
CA GLU A 76 -11.90 -3.94 17.82
C GLU A 76 -12.40 -5.36 17.59
N ARG A 77 -12.05 -5.97 16.44
CA ARG A 77 -12.67 -7.24 16.04
C ARG A 77 -11.76 -8.46 16.17
N MET A 78 -10.47 -8.37 15.81
CA MET A 78 -9.58 -9.53 15.82
C MET A 78 -8.88 -9.73 17.15
N LEU A 79 -8.38 -8.66 17.78
CA LEU A 79 -7.55 -8.73 18.98
C LEU A 79 -8.15 -9.60 20.11
N PRO A 80 -9.46 -9.50 20.43
CA PRO A 80 -10.06 -10.35 21.48
C PRO A 80 -10.02 -11.86 21.17
N ALA A 81 -9.75 -12.24 19.92
CA ALA A 81 -9.72 -13.63 19.47
C ALA A 81 -8.32 -14.10 19.05
N LEU A 82 -7.33 -13.20 19.02
CA LEU A 82 -5.95 -13.54 18.72
C LEU A 82 -5.34 -14.40 19.85
N LYS A 83 -4.51 -15.34 19.47
CA LYS A 83 -3.78 -16.18 20.43
C LYS A 83 -2.43 -15.55 20.75
N PRO A 84 -1.93 -15.66 21.98
CA PRO A 84 -0.54 -15.35 22.27
C PRO A 84 0.40 -16.09 21.33
N GLY A 85 1.44 -15.40 20.86
CA GLY A 85 2.38 -15.94 19.87
C GLY A 85 1.97 -15.77 18.40
N THR A 86 0.73 -15.36 18.09
CA THR A 86 0.36 -15.01 16.71
C THR A 86 1.22 -13.86 16.19
N VAL A 87 1.67 -13.95 14.94
CA VAL A 87 2.38 -12.87 14.24
C VAL A 87 1.43 -12.13 13.31
N VAL A 88 1.27 -10.83 13.53
CA VAL A 88 0.54 -9.94 12.64
C VAL A 88 1.56 -9.19 11.76
N VAL A 89 1.52 -9.47 10.47
CA VAL A 89 2.32 -8.76 9.45
C VAL A 89 1.45 -7.65 8.87
N ASP A 90 1.72 -6.41 9.26
CA ASP A 90 0.93 -5.27 8.81
C ASP A 90 1.59 -4.57 7.62
N THR A 91 0.92 -4.60 6.47
CA THR A 91 1.36 -3.92 5.25
C THR A 91 0.60 -2.61 5.00
N THR A 92 -0.22 -2.18 5.95
CA THR A 92 -1.00 -0.94 5.86
C THR A 92 -0.07 0.26 6.02
N THR A 93 -0.23 1.26 5.15
CA THR A 93 0.49 2.53 5.29
C THR A 93 -0.22 3.41 6.31
N VAL A 94 0.43 3.57 7.46
CA VAL A 94 0.00 4.37 8.61
C VAL A 94 1.12 5.32 9.03
N SER A 95 0.89 6.20 10.01
CA SER A 95 1.95 7.03 10.60
C SER A 95 2.97 6.18 11.37
N ALA A 96 4.22 6.64 11.46
CA ALA A 96 5.24 5.95 12.23
C ALA A 96 4.89 5.86 13.72
N ALA A 97 4.28 6.91 14.26
CA ALA A 97 3.81 6.97 15.65
C ALA A 97 2.71 5.93 15.91
N TYR A 98 1.70 5.86 15.04
CA TYR A 98 0.65 4.84 15.14
C TYR A 98 1.21 3.42 15.02
N ALA A 99 2.17 3.21 14.13
CA ALA A 99 2.80 1.90 13.95
C ALA A 99 3.52 1.43 15.23
N ALA A 100 4.21 2.34 15.93
CA ALA A 100 4.86 2.05 17.21
C ALA A 100 3.81 1.74 18.31
N GLU A 101 2.78 2.58 18.45
CA GLU A 101 1.67 2.36 19.39
C GLU A 101 0.97 1.01 19.14
N ALA A 102 0.67 0.70 17.88
CA ALA A 102 0.04 -0.57 17.51
C ALA A 102 0.89 -1.79 17.91
N ALA A 103 2.22 -1.70 17.78
CA ALA A 103 3.14 -2.75 18.22
C ALA A 103 3.10 -2.95 19.74
N GLU A 104 3.09 -1.87 20.53
CA GLU A 104 2.98 -1.94 21.99
C GLU A 104 1.65 -2.55 22.43
N ARG A 105 0.55 -2.12 21.84
CA ARG A 105 -0.80 -2.64 22.13
C ARG A 105 -0.91 -4.15 21.84
N LEU A 106 -0.34 -4.64 20.75
CA LEU A 106 -0.33 -6.06 20.42
C LEU A 106 0.57 -6.85 21.38
N THR A 107 1.74 -6.33 21.69
CA THR A 107 2.69 -6.94 22.65
C THR A 107 2.06 -7.12 24.03
N ALA A 108 1.26 -6.16 24.51
CA ALA A 108 0.53 -6.27 25.76
C ALA A 108 -0.48 -7.44 25.80
N HIS A 109 -0.86 -7.97 24.64
CA HIS A 109 -1.73 -9.15 24.50
C HIS A 109 -0.93 -10.42 24.09
N GLY A 110 0.38 -10.38 24.15
CA GLY A 110 1.25 -11.48 23.75
C GLY A 110 1.25 -11.75 22.23
N VAL A 111 0.80 -10.79 21.43
CA VAL A 111 0.76 -10.86 19.96
C VAL A 111 1.97 -10.11 19.40
N ARG A 112 2.63 -10.69 18.42
CA ARG A 112 3.82 -10.14 17.77
C ARG A 112 3.45 -9.33 16.54
N ARG A 113 4.11 -8.20 16.27
CA ARG A 113 3.86 -7.39 15.08
C ARG A 113 5.12 -7.20 14.27
N VAL A 114 4.99 -7.47 12.97
CA VAL A 114 5.99 -7.14 11.96
C VAL A 114 5.36 -6.12 11.01
N GLU A 115 5.99 -4.96 10.86
CA GLU A 115 5.66 -4.02 9.80
C GLU A 115 6.29 -4.46 8.50
N LEU A 116 5.56 -4.35 7.39
CA LEU A 116 6.09 -4.71 6.09
C LEU A 116 5.77 -3.64 5.04
N CYS A 117 6.75 -2.81 4.73
CA CYS A 117 6.68 -1.89 3.59
C CYS A 117 6.86 -2.66 2.28
N LEU A 118 5.89 -2.52 1.40
CA LEU A 118 5.85 -3.14 0.08
C LEU A 118 6.16 -2.11 -1.00
N ILE A 119 7.19 -2.34 -1.81
CA ILE A 119 7.49 -1.53 -2.98
C ILE A 119 7.27 -2.34 -4.24
N GLY A 120 6.38 -1.84 -5.08
CA GLY A 120 5.91 -2.49 -6.31
C GLY A 120 4.45 -2.15 -6.59
N ASN A 121 3.83 -2.94 -7.44
CA ASN A 121 2.44 -2.79 -7.85
C ASN A 121 1.68 -4.13 -7.72
N PRO A 122 0.35 -4.16 -7.93
CA PRO A 122 -0.43 -5.39 -7.78
C PRO A 122 0.02 -6.56 -8.67
N VAL A 123 0.54 -6.27 -9.86
CA VAL A 123 1.08 -7.31 -10.76
C VAL A 123 2.34 -7.93 -10.18
N MET A 124 3.24 -7.10 -9.65
CA MET A 124 4.45 -7.57 -8.97
C MET A 124 4.10 -8.37 -7.69
N ALA A 125 3.07 -7.96 -6.95
CA ALA A 125 2.58 -8.72 -5.80
C ALA A 125 2.13 -10.13 -6.19
N ALA A 126 1.34 -10.26 -7.26
CA ALA A 126 0.88 -11.54 -7.77
C ALA A 126 2.01 -12.42 -8.34
N GLN A 127 3.14 -11.81 -8.74
CA GLN A 127 4.31 -12.51 -9.28
C GLN A 127 5.40 -12.83 -8.22
N GLY A 128 5.23 -12.40 -6.97
CA GLY A 128 6.24 -12.55 -5.93
C GLY A 128 7.50 -11.71 -6.19
N LYS A 129 7.34 -10.53 -6.80
CA LYS A 129 8.45 -9.63 -7.20
C LYS A 129 8.46 -8.32 -6.42
N LEU A 130 7.78 -8.25 -5.29
CA LEU A 130 7.83 -7.07 -4.43
C LEU A 130 9.23 -6.91 -3.82
N ARG A 131 9.65 -5.68 -3.58
CA ARG A 131 10.76 -5.37 -2.67
C ARG A 131 10.17 -5.14 -1.29
N LEU A 132 10.76 -5.79 -0.29
CA LEU A 132 10.21 -5.87 1.05
C LEU A 132 11.16 -5.21 2.04
N PHE A 133 10.61 -4.36 2.90
CA PHE A 133 11.33 -3.73 3.99
C PHE A 133 10.56 -3.98 5.28
N ALA A 134 11.15 -4.72 6.20
CA ALA A 134 10.52 -5.13 7.45
C ALA A 134 11.05 -4.34 8.64
N ALA A 135 10.18 -4.06 9.61
CA ALA A 135 10.53 -3.47 10.90
C ALA A 135 9.76 -4.19 12.02
N GLY A 136 10.28 -4.11 13.24
CA GLY A 136 9.76 -4.80 14.41
C GLY A 136 10.86 -5.59 15.12
N ASP A 137 10.52 -6.65 15.88
CA ASP A 137 11.53 -7.54 16.44
C ASP A 137 12.19 -8.36 15.32
N GLN A 138 13.53 -8.35 15.28
CA GLN A 138 14.29 -9.04 14.24
C GLN A 138 14.08 -10.57 14.27
N ARG A 139 13.82 -11.14 15.45
CA ARG A 139 13.55 -12.58 15.60
C ARG A 139 12.22 -12.95 14.97
N ASP A 140 11.19 -12.10 15.16
CA ASP A 140 9.88 -12.31 14.55
C ASP A 140 9.96 -12.23 13.02
N VAL A 141 10.73 -11.27 12.48
CA VAL A 141 10.98 -11.16 11.04
C VAL A 141 11.68 -12.41 10.51
N ALA A 142 12.73 -12.89 11.20
CA ALA A 142 13.50 -14.06 10.79
C ALA A 142 12.64 -15.36 10.82
N GLU A 143 11.76 -15.51 11.81
CA GLU A 143 10.88 -16.68 11.94
C GLU A 143 9.96 -16.86 10.73
N ILE A 144 9.45 -15.74 10.18
CA ILE A 144 8.52 -15.74 9.07
C ILE A 144 9.14 -15.36 7.72
N GLU A 145 10.46 -15.26 7.63
CA GLU A 145 11.17 -14.83 6.42
C GLU A 145 10.77 -15.64 5.18
N HIS A 146 10.58 -16.94 5.34
CA HIS A 146 10.15 -17.84 4.26
C HIS A 146 8.73 -17.50 3.71
N VAL A 147 7.84 -16.92 4.53
CA VAL A 147 6.52 -16.43 4.10
C VAL A 147 6.70 -15.10 3.37
N LEU A 148 7.51 -14.20 3.93
CA LEU A 148 7.74 -12.88 3.37
C LEU A 148 8.41 -12.99 1.99
N THR A 149 9.45 -13.80 1.85
CA THR A 149 10.17 -14.00 0.60
C THR A 149 9.34 -14.70 -0.48
N ALA A 150 8.25 -15.39 -0.12
CA ALA A 150 7.31 -15.90 -1.11
C ALA A 150 6.57 -14.80 -1.88
N ILE A 151 6.31 -13.64 -1.28
CA ILE A 151 5.63 -12.51 -1.91
C ILE A 151 6.57 -11.46 -2.50
N GLY A 152 7.89 -11.58 -2.23
CA GLY A 152 8.89 -10.65 -2.77
C GLY A 152 10.29 -11.26 -2.83
N GLY A 153 11.11 -10.74 -3.73
CA GLY A 153 12.44 -11.32 -4.00
C GLY A 153 13.55 -10.87 -3.05
N GLU A 154 13.40 -9.74 -2.38
CA GLU A 154 14.43 -9.16 -1.49
C GLU A 154 13.75 -8.63 -0.22
N LEU A 155 14.19 -9.11 0.93
CA LEU A 155 13.76 -8.64 2.24
C LEU A 155 14.92 -7.90 2.93
N ARG A 156 14.65 -6.67 3.37
CA ARG A 156 15.59 -5.87 4.18
C ARG A 156 14.98 -5.53 5.52
N TYR A 157 15.71 -5.80 6.58
CA TYR A 157 15.35 -5.39 7.93
C TYR A 157 15.79 -3.94 8.17
N LEU A 158 14.89 -3.11 8.73
CA LEU A 158 15.11 -1.68 8.93
C LEU A 158 15.30 -1.28 10.40
N GLY A 159 14.92 -2.13 11.35
CA GLY A 159 15.01 -1.79 12.77
C GLY A 159 13.66 -1.80 13.50
N PRO A 160 13.48 -0.91 14.51
CA PRO A 160 12.29 -0.91 15.37
C PRO A 160 11.00 -0.53 14.63
N PRO A 161 9.82 -0.72 15.28
CA PRO A 161 8.53 -0.28 14.75
C PRO A 161 8.53 1.20 14.34
N GLY A 162 7.79 1.53 13.26
CA GLY A 162 7.73 2.85 12.62
C GLY A 162 8.66 3.00 11.42
N MET A 163 9.77 2.25 11.36
CA MET A 163 10.78 2.40 10.30
C MET A 163 10.28 1.95 8.93
N ALA A 164 9.46 0.89 8.85
CA ALA A 164 8.91 0.45 7.57
C ALA A 164 7.82 1.40 7.06
N CYS A 165 7.03 1.97 7.96
CA CYS A 165 6.07 3.03 7.61
C CYS A 165 6.79 4.29 7.12
N THR A 166 7.84 4.76 7.81
CA THR A 166 8.66 5.90 7.36
C THR A 166 9.26 5.64 5.97
N MET A 167 9.82 4.45 5.73
CA MET A 167 10.32 4.05 4.41
C MET A 167 9.21 4.15 3.35
N LYS A 168 8.01 3.63 3.66
CA LYS A 168 6.87 3.68 2.75
C LYS A 168 6.45 5.11 2.44
N LEU A 169 6.36 5.97 3.45
CA LEU A 169 6.00 7.38 3.27
C LEU A 169 7.03 8.13 2.42
N ALA A 170 8.33 7.86 2.60
CA ALA A 170 9.38 8.45 1.77
C ALA A 170 9.25 8.06 0.28
N PHE A 171 8.97 6.77 -0.01
CA PHE A 171 8.72 6.33 -1.38
C PHE A 171 7.45 6.95 -1.98
N ASN A 172 6.37 6.99 -1.20
CA ASN A 172 5.09 7.51 -1.70
C ASN A 172 5.11 9.05 -1.84
N LEU A 173 5.86 9.75 -0.98
CA LEU A 173 6.14 11.17 -1.15
C LEU A 173 6.80 11.43 -2.52
N LEU A 174 7.88 10.71 -2.82
CA LEU A 174 8.59 10.89 -4.08
C LEU A 174 7.68 10.53 -5.28
N LEU A 175 6.94 9.44 -5.19
CA LEU A 175 5.99 9.03 -6.24
C LEU A 175 4.89 10.07 -6.45
N GLY A 176 4.28 10.59 -5.37
CA GLY A 176 3.21 11.58 -5.45
C GLY A 176 3.68 12.90 -6.06
N VAL A 177 4.82 13.41 -5.58
CA VAL A 177 5.42 14.64 -6.13
C VAL A 177 5.75 14.49 -7.61
N GLN A 178 6.34 13.36 -8.03
CA GLN A 178 6.62 13.11 -9.44
C GLN A 178 5.34 12.99 -10.27
N THR A 179 4.28 12.37 -9.74
CA THR A 179 2.99 12.22 -10.43
C THR A 179 2.34 13.58 -10.67
N VAL A 180 2.31 14.45 -9.66
CA VAL A 180 1.77 15.81 -9.78
C VAL A 180 2.62 16.66 -10.70
N GLY A 181 3.96 16.59 -10.57
CA GLY A 181 4.85 17.33 -11.45
C GLY A 181 4.73 16.93 -12.92
N LEU A 182 4.54 15.63 -13.20
CA LEU A 182 4.27 15.17 -14.57
C LEU A 182 2.92 15.71 -15.08
N ALA A 183 1.89 15.72 -14.23
CA ALA A 183 0.58 16.27 -14.60
C ALA A 183 0.66 17.75 -15.00
N GLU A 184 1.41 18.54 -14.23
CA GLU A 184 1.63 19.98 -14.54
C GLU A 184 2.45 20.16 -15.83
N ALA A 185 3.48 19.34 -16.04
CA ALA A 185 4.28 19.39 -17.28
C ALA A 185 3.42 19.05 -18.51
N VAL A 186 2.54 18.05 -18.40
CA VAL A 186 1.60 17.69 -19.48
C VAL A 186 0.61 18.81 -19.72
N ALA A 187 0.02 19.37 -18.66
CA ALA A 187 -0.92 20.50 -18.78
C ALA A 187 -0.28 21.71 -19.45
N LEU A 188 0.94 22.07 -19.05
CA LEU A 188 1.72 23.16 -19.68
C LEU A 188 1.90 22.94 -21.18
N GLY A 189 2.36 21.75 -21.57
CA GLY A 189 2.64 21.46 -22.98
C GLY A 189 1.39 21.40 -23.85
N VAL A 190 0.32 20.74 -23.35
CA VAL A 190 -0.97 20.65 -24.06
C VAL A 190 -1.60 22.04 -24.22
N ARG A 191 -1.52 22.90 -23.19
CA ARG A 191 -1.99 24.29 -23.25
C ARG A 191 -1.22 25.11 -24.30
N ALA A 192 0.06 24.79 -24.54
CA ALA A 192 0.89 25.40 -25.59
C ALA A 192 0.67 24.79 -26.99
N GLY A 193 -0.21 23.79 -27.13
CA GLY A 193 -0.56 23.16 -28.41
C GLY A 193 0.21 21.87 -28.74
N LEU A 194 0.99 21.30 -27.79
CA LEU A 194 1.62 20.01 -28.00
C LEU A 194 0.59 18.88 -27.90
N ASP A 195 0.78 17.84 -28.70
CA ASP A 195 -0.01 16.61 -28.57
C ASP A 195 0.34 15.91 -27.26
N ARG A 196 -0.68 15.50 -26.50
CA ARG A 196 -0.55 14.86 -25.19
C ARG A 196 0.26 13.57 -25.23
N ALA A 197 -0.04 12.70 -26.19
CA ALA A 197 0.63 11.41 -26.27
C ALA A 197 2.09 11.56 -26.71
N MET A 198 2.35 12.45 -27.68
CA MET A 198 3.70 12.78 -28.12
C MET A 198 4.54 13.34 -26.98
N LEU A 199 4.01 14.30 -26.20
CA LEU A 199 4.72 14.89 -25.06
C LEU A 199 5.04 13.86 -23.98
N ILE A 200 4.06 13.03 -23.59
CA ILE A 200 4.26 11.98 -22.60
C ILE A 200 5.30 10.95 -23.08
N ASN A 201 5.24 10.54 -24.35
CA ASN A 201 6.22 9.62 -24.91
C ASN A 201 7.64 10.22 -24.93
N ALA A 202 7.78 11.51 -25.23
CA ALA A 202 9.06 12.20 -25.16
C ALA A 202 9.64 12.23 -23.74
N ILE A 203 8.80 12.52 -22.72
CA ILE A 203 9.21 12.53 -21.32
C ILE A 203 9.59 11.10 -20.87
N THR A 204 8.77 10.10 -21.18
CA THR A 204 9.02 8.72 -20.75
C THR A 204 10.21 8.08 -21.45
N GLY A 205 10.55 8.51 -22.64
CA GLY A 205 11.75 8.08 -23.36
C GLY A 205 13.04 8.81 -22.93
N SER A 206 12.95 9.76 -22.01
CA SER A 206 14.10 10.55 -21.54
C SER A 206 14.71 9.98 -20.26
N ALA A 207 15.91 10.46 -19.91
CA ALA A 207 16.58 10.11 -18.66
C ALA A 207 15.86 10.62 -17.38
N PHE A 208 14.89 11.51 -17.51
CA PHE A 208 14.08 12.00 -16.38
C PHE A 208 13.03 10.98 -15.89
N CYS A 209 12.75 9.94 -16.66
CA CYS A 209 11.67 9.01 -16.35
C CYS A 209 12.17 7.78 -15.60
N SER A 210 11.70 7.61 -14.35
CA SER A 210 11.84 6.34 -13.64
C SER A 210 10.79 5.33 -14.12
N PRO A 211 10.99 4.00 -13.92
CA PRO A 211 9.98 2.99 -14.26
C PRO A 211 8.63 3.24 -13.54
N ALA A 212 8.66 3.78 -12.32
CA ALA A 212 7.44 4.11 -11.58
C ALA A 212 6.69 5.27 -12.22
N LEU A 213 7.41 6.29 -12.69
CA LEU A 213 6.82 7.43 -13.39
C LEU A 213 6.30 7.01 -14.77
N ALA A 214 7.03 6.19 -15.52
CA ALA A 214 6.59 5.66 -16.81
C ALA A 214 5.27 4.90 -16.67
N PHE A 215 5.12 4.10 -15.61
CA PHE A 215 3.89 3.38 -15.32
C PHE A 215 2.70 4.34 -15.10
N ARG A 216 2.90 5.44 -14.34
CA ARG A 216 1.88 6.48 -14.14
C ARG A 216 1.57 7.25 -15.43
N ALA A 217 2.60 7.58 -16.18
CA ALA A 217 2.48 8.28 -17.46
C ALA A 217 1.60 7.51 -18.47
N GLY A 218 1.61 6.17 -18.42
CA GLY A 218 0.73 5.35 -19.23
C GLY A 218 -0.74 5.67 -19.02
N PHE A 219 -1.21 5.75 -17.77
CA PHE A 219 -2.58 6.15 -17.44
C PHE A 219 -2.91 7.56 -17.95
N MET A 220 -1.98 8.50 -17.78
CA MET A 220 -2.16 9.88 -18.27
C MET A 220 -2.24 9.94 -19.77
N ARG A 221 -1.40 9.18 -20.49
CA ARG A 221 -1.39 9.11 -21.96
C ARG A 221 -2.69 8.58 -22.50
N ASP A 222 -3.15 7.46 -21.92
CA ASP A 222 -4.29 6.69 -22.42
C ASP A 222 -5.64 7.26 -21.94
N GLY A 223 -5.64 8.18 -20.97
CA GLY A 223 -6.84 8.77 -20.39
C GLY A 223 -7.72 7.74 -19.65
N CYS A 224 -7.16 6.62 -19.25
CA CYS A 224 -7.87 5.53 -18.60
C CYS A 224 -7.31 5.31 -17.19
N TYR A 225 -8.12 5.58 -16.16
CA TYR A 225 -7.67 5.58 -14.76
C TYR A 225 -8.25 4.42 -13.94
N GLU A 226 -8.96 3.52 -14.60
CA GLU A 226 -9.53 2.31 -14.00
C GLU A 226 -9.13 1.05 -14.80
N PRO A 227 -8.84 -0.06 -14.10
CA PRO A 227 -8.78 -0.19 -12.64
C PRO A 227 -7.55 0.52 -12.06
N ALA A 228 -7.74 1.22 -10.93
CA ALA A 228 -6.67 1.94 -10.26
C ALA A 228 -5.58 0.98 -9.75
N ALA A 229 -4.33 1.25 -10.08
CA ALA A 229 -3.20 0.58 -9.44
C ALA A 229 -2.85 1.20 -8.09
N PHE A 230 -3.05 2.53 -7.95
CA PHE A 230 -2.96 3.25 -6.68
C PHE A 230 -3.96 4.41 -6.68
N ARG A 231 -5.05 4.27 -5.93
CA ARG A 231 -6.15 5.24 -5.91
C ARG A 231 -5.69 6.61 -5.43
N ALA A 232 -6.22 7.67 -6.04
CA ALA A 232 -5.89 9.05 -5.72
C ALA A 232 -6.11 9.38 -4.23
N GLN A 233 -7.22 8.93 -3.63
CA GLN A 233 -7.49 9.13 -2.21
C GLN A 233 -6.45 8.48 -1.28
N LEU A 234 -5.87 7.34 -1.66
CA LEU A 234 -4.82 6.69 -0.87
C LEU A 234 -3.49 7.40 -1.04
N MET A 235 -3.17 7.89 -2.24
CA MET A 235 -1.98 8.72 -2.46
C MET A 235 -2.08 10.02 -1.66
N ALA A 236 -3.21 10.72 -1.72
CA ALA A 236 -3.47 11.93 -0.93
C ALA A 236 -3.28 11.67 0.58
N LYS A 237 -3.85 10.57 1.09
CA LYS A 237 -3.68 10.14 2.48
C LYS A 237 -2.19 9.95 2.82
N ASP A 238 -1.44 9.22 1.99
CA ASP A 238 -0.04 8.90 2.26
C ASP A 238 0.84 10.16 2.27
N LEU A 239 0.56 11.12 1.36
CA LEU A 239 1.28 12.41 1.37
C LEU A 239 0.94 13.24 2.62
N ARG A 240 -0.32 13.25 3.07
CA ARG A 240 -0.70 13.92 4.33
C ARG A 240 -0.03 13.30 5.54
N LEU A 241 0.06 11.96 5.60
CA LEU A 241 0.81 11.27 6.65
C LEU A 241 2.29 11.67 6.64
N ALA A 242 2.92 11.71 5.45
CA ALA A 242 4.31 12.13 5.33
C ALA A 242 4.54 13.57 5.82
N VAL A 243 3.62 14.49 5.48
CA VAL A 243 3.68 15.89 5.96
C VAL A 243 3.49 15.96 7.47
N SER A 244 2.55 15.22 8.03
CA SER A 244 2.28 15.19 9.48
C SER A 244 3.44 14.60 10.28
N ASP A 245 3.99 13.44 9.84
CA ASP A 245 5.13 12.81 10.51
C ASP A 245 6.39 13.69 10.44
N ALA A 246 6.62 14.34 9.30
CA ALA A 246 7.72 15.29 9.15
C ALA A 246 7.57 16.50 10.12
N ALA A 247 6.37 17.07 10.19
CA ALA A 247 6.07 18.20 11.09
C ALA A 247 6.26 17.83 12.56
N ALA A 248 5.86 16.63 12.97
CA ALA A 248 6.10 16.12 14.33
C ALA A 248 7.61 16.01 14.65
N GLY A 249 8.45 15.75 13.64
CA GLY A 249 9.92 15.78 13.74
C GLY A 249 10.57 17.14 13.50
N GLY A 250 9.79 18.23 13.35
CA GLY A 250 10.30 19.57 13.10
C GLY A 250 10.75 19.84 11.67
N LEU A 251 10.42 18.95 10.70
CA LEU A 251 10.75 19.10 9.30
C LEU A 251 9.52 19.57 8.49
N THR A 252 9.72 20.54 7.59
CA THR A 252 8.69 20.98 6.65
C THR A 252 8.90 20.36 5.26
N LEU A 253 7.82 19.94 4.60
CA LEU A 253 7.81 19.33 3.28
C LEU A 253 6.93 20.14 2.30
N PRO A 254 7.34 21.37 1.88
CA PRO A 254 6.47 22.26 1.10
C PRO A 254 6.03 21.68 -0.25
N VAL A 255 6.91 20.97 -0.95
CA VAL A 255 6.57 20.34 -2.25
C VAL A 255 5.57 19.19 -2.05
N CYS A 256 5.76 18.38 -1.00
CA CYS A 256 4.83 17.31 -0.67
C CYS A 256 3.45 17.86 -0.27
N SER A 257 3.41 18.95 0.52
CA SER A 257 2.16 19.61 0.92
C SER A 257 1.37 20.06 -0.30
N ARG A 258 2.02 20.72 -1.27
CA ARG A 258 1.35 21.14 -2.51
C ARG A 258 0.86 19.96 -3.35
N ALA A 259 1.66 18.89 -3.45
CA ALA A 259 1.22 17.68 -4.13
C ALA A 259 0.02 17.01 -3.44
N ALA A 260 -0.02 16.99 -2.10
CA ALA A 260 -1.16 16.50 -1.35
C ALA A 260 -2.43 17.32 -1.63
N GLU A 261 -2.34 18.66 -1.61
CA GLU A 261 -3.45 19.56 -1.93
C GLU A 261 -4.02 19.31 -3.34
N ARG A 262 -3.16 19.13 -4.36
CA ARG A 262 -3.60 18.83 -5.73
C ARG A 262 -4.36 17.49 -5.80
N LEU A 263 -3.94 16.48 -5.04
CA LEU A 263 -4.66 15.21 -4.96
C LEU A 263 -5.95 15.32 -4.13
N ASP A 264 -6.00 16.19 -3.13
CA ASP A 264 -7.23 16.49 -2.39
C ASP A 264 -8.29 17.14 -3.29
N GLU A 265 -7.88 18.00 -4.22
CA GLU A 265 -8.78 18.56 -5.26
C GLU A 265 -9.40 17.45 -6.13
N VAL A 266 -8.59 16.44 -6.52
CA VAL A 266 -9.09 15.26 -7.24
C VAL A 266 -10.12 14.49 -6.42
N VAL A 267 -9.86 14.29 -5.14
CA VAL A 267 -10.78 13.60 -4.22
C VAL A 267 -12.07 14.40 -4.05
N ALA A 268 -11.98 15.73 -3.89
CA ALA A 268 -13.12 16.62 -3.76
C ALA A 268 -13.99 16.65 -5.04
N ALA A 269 -13.38 16.44 -6.21
CA ALA A 269 -14.07 16.29 -7.48
C ALA A 269 -14.77 14.91 -7.66
N GLY A 270 -14.75 14.04 -6.63
CA GLY A 270 -15.37 12.71 -6.66
C GLY A 270 -14.57 11.63 -7.39
N ARG A 271 -13.32 11.91 -7.77
CA ARG A 271 -12.45 11.00 -8.54
C ARG A 271 -11.42 10.24 -7.67
N GLY A 272 -11.64 10.19 -6.37
CA GLY A 272 -10.72 9.60 -5.40
C GLY A 272 -10.47 8.10 -5.58
N ASP A 273 -11.38 7.36 -6.20
CA ASP A 273 -11.25 5.91 -6.45
C ASP A 273 -10.48 5.59 -7.74
N GLU A 274 -10.29 6.56 -8.63
CA GLU A 274 -9.48 6.42 -9.83
C GLU A 274 -7.99 6.41 -9.49
N ASP A 275 -7.15 5.96 -10.43
CA ASP A 275 -5.69 6.00 -10.27
C ASP A 275 -5.20 7.44 -10.06
N SER A 276 -4.21 7.63 -9.20
CA SER A 276 -3.65 8.95 -8.87
C SER A 276 -3.16 9.75 -10.09
N ALA A 277 -2.87 9.08 -11.20
CA ALA A 277 -2.54 9.71 -12.47
C ALA A 277 -3.66 10.62 -13.01
N VAL A 278 -4.89 10.44 -12.54
CA VAL A 278 -6.04 11.29 -12.89
C VAL A 278 -5.85 12.77 -12.53
N VAL A 279 -4.90 13.08 -11.67
CA VAL A 279 -4.54 14.47 -11.33
C VAL A 279 -4.17 15.33 -12.55
N VAL A 280 -3.76 14.71 -13.68
CA VAL A 280 -3.51 15.42 -14.93
C VAL A 280 -4.77 16.08 -15.49
N GLU A 281 -5.96 15.48 -15.31
CA GLU A 281 -7.21 16.06 -15.78
C GLU A 281 -7.56 17.33 -14.99
N THR A 282 -7.32 17.32 -13.67
CA THR A 282 -7.50 18.51 -12.83
C THR A 282 -6.50 19.60 -13.20
N ALA A 283 -5.24 19.24 -13.50
CA ALA A 283 -4.22 20.19 -13.93
C ALA A 283 -4.54 20.82 -15.30
N MET A 284 -5.17 20.09 -16.22
CA MET A 284 -5.58 20.63 -17.53
C MET A 284 -6.83 21.52 -17.45
N ALA A 285 -7.67 21.33 -16.44
CA ALA A 285 -8.89 22.14 -16.26
C ALA A 285 -8.63 23.47 -15.53
N SER A 286 -7.46 23.63 -14.89
CA SER A 286 -7.02 24.88 -14.23
C SER A 286 -6.41 25.84 -15.23
#